data_c6da6cb1333674245e8241884e6b47b4
#
_entry.id   c6da6cb1333674245e8241884e6b47b4
#
_cell.length_a   1.000
_cell.length_b   1.000
_cell.length_c   1.000
_cell.angle_alpha   90.00
_cell.angle_beta   90.00
_cell.angle_gamma   90.00
#
_symmetry.space_group_name_H-M   'P 1'
#
loop_
_entity.id
_entity.type
_entity.pdbx_description
1 polymer ?
#
loop_
_entity_poly.entity_id
_entity_poly.type
_entity_poly.pdbx_seq_one_letter_code
_entity_poly.pdbx_strand_id
1 'polypeptide(L)'
;FSIDESWLDITGSMHLFGGNGKAIADEIRAAVRKETGLTCSVGVSFNKIFAKLGSDYKKPDATTVLSPDCWRETVFPLPVSSLLFVGKTASKTLHQYGIDTIGQLAQSSPAMLQELFGKMGQQLYEYANGLEHAPVRPYGERAPVKSVGNGTTFSHDLTCWEDVLRHITILSDTVAVRLRQHGLYCTGVQVMIRDPSFRTITRQKQLPHSTHLARDITAACMELLHSSWQMPHPIRMLTVTALNLAPADQ
;
A
#
# COMPACT_ATOMS: atom_id res chain seq x y z
N PHE A 1 -6.09 -0.48 6.66
CA PHE A 1 -5.68 -0.55 5.25
C PHE A 1 -4.68 0.53 4.92
N SER A 2 -4.99 1.78 5.23
CA SER A 2 -4.07 2.91 5.13
C SER A 2 -4.08 3.71 6.44
N ILE A 3 -3.44 4.89 6.49
CA ILE A 3 -3.42 5.72 7.69
C ILE A 3 -4.81 6.31 8.01
N ASP A 4 -5.66 6.42 7.01
CA ASP A 4 -6.99 7.03 7.04
C ASP A 4 -8.13 6.09 6.62
N GLU A 5 -7.83 4.79 6.42
CA GLU A 5 -8.82 3.80 5.99
C GLU A 5 -8.71 2.50 6.79
N SER A 6 -9.84 1.95 7.19
CA SER A 6 -9.90 0.67 7.90
C SER A 6 -11.11 -0.16 7.48
N TRP A 7 -11.00 -1.47 7.62
CA TRP A 7 -12.13 -2.38 7.54
C TRP A 7 -12.58 -2.78 8.94
N LEU A 8 -13.89 -2.90 9.11
CA LEU A 8 -14.54 -3.37 10.31
C LEU A 8 -15.39 -4.59 9.95
N ASP A 9 -15.19 -5.70 10.63
CA ASP A 9 -16.12 -6.82 10.61
C ASP A 9 -17.21 -6.56 11.66
N ILE A 10 -18.41 -6.24 11.18
CA ILE A 10 -19.55 -5.92 12.04
C ILE A 10 -20.51 -7.10 12.22
N THR A 11 -20.20 -8.28 11.65
CA THR A 11 -21.07 -9.46 11.65
C THR A 11 -21.54 -9.82 13.05
N GLY A 12 -20.62 -9.85 14.03
CA GLY A 12 -20.93 -10.16 15.43
C GLY A 12 -21.72 -9.09 16.17
N SER A 13 -21.76 -7.85 15.67
CA SER A 13 -22.39 -6.70 16.33
C SER A 13 -23.71 -6.29 15.67
N MET A 14 -24.04 -6.81 14.51
CA MET A 14 -25.24 -6.40 13.74
C MET A 14 -26.54 -6.52 14.55
N HIS A 15 -26.67 -7.54 15.40
CA HIS A 15 -27.86 -7.76 16.22
C HIS A 15 -28.14 -6.60 17.21
N LEU A 16 -27.10 -5.86 17.63
CA LEU A 16 -27.23 -4.68 18.51
C LEU A 16 -27.85 -3.48 17.78
N PHE A 17 -27.84 -3.49 16.45
CA PHE A 17 -28.31 -2.41 15.58
C PHE A 17 -29.46 -2.87 14.67
N GLY A 18 -30.28 -3.81 15.13
CA GLY A 18 -31.44 -4.33 14.40
C GLY A 18 -31.09 -5.07 13.10
N GLY A 19 -29.89 -5.65 13.00
CA GLY A 19 -29.42 -6.37 11.82
C GLY A 19 -29.05 -5.47 10.62
N ASN A 20 -28.89 -4.16 10.83
CA ASN A 20 -28.75 -3.18 9.75
C ASN A 20 -27.33 -2.59 9.70
N GLY A 21 -26.50 -3.09 8.78
CA GLY A 21 -25.15 -2.58 8.58
C GLY A 21 -25.09 -1.11 8.14
N LYS A 22 -26.11 -0.60 7.44
CA LYS A 22 -26.19 0.82 7.07
C LYS A 22 -26.37 1.69 8.31
N ALA A 23 -27.18 1.27 9.28
CA ALA A 23 -27.38 2.01 10.53
C ALA A 23 -26.05 2.15 11.31
N ILE A 24 -25.26 1.08 11.38
CA ILE A 24 -23.93 1.10 12.00
C ILE A 24 -23.00 2.09 11.27
N ALA A 25 -22.99 2.05 9.94
CA ALA A 25 -22.16 2.94 9.13
C ALA A 25 -22.54 4.43 9.32
N ASP A 26 -23.85 4.72 9.36
CA ASP A 26 -24.35 6.08 9.56
C ASP A 26 -24.03 6.60 10.96
N GLU A 27 -24.08 5.75 11.99
CA GLU A 27 -23.69 6.10 13.36
C GLU A 27 -22.18 6.38 13.46
N ILE A 28 -21.34 5.55 12.80
CA ILE A 28 -19.88 5.80 12.74
C ILE A 28 -19.60 7.16 12.07
N ARG A 29 -20.26 7.46 10.95
CA ARG A 29 -20.08 8.75 10.25
C ARG A 29 -20.48 9.93 11.14
N ALA A 30 -21.61 9.81 11.84
CA ALA A 30 -22.09 10.83 12.76
C ALA A 30 -21.13 11.04 13.93
N ALA A 31 -20.60 9.95 14.51
CA ALA A 31 -19.61 10.01 15.60
C ALA A 31 -18.30 10.67 15.15
N VAL A 32 -17.74 10.26 14.02
CA VAL A 32 -16.52 10.88 13.43
C VAL A 32 -16.71 12.38 13.23
N ARG A 33 -17.83 12.79 12.65
CA ARG A 33 -18.13 14.20 12.42
C ARG A 33 -18.26 14.98 13.73
N LYS A 34 -18.93 14.41 14.72
CA LYS A 34 -19.14 15.04 16.03
C LYS A 34 -17.82 15.21 16.80
N GLU A 35 -16.97 14.19 16.78
CA GLU A 35 -15.76 14.15 17.62
C GLU A 35 -14.57 14.86 16.97
N THR A 36 -14.46 14.82 15.63
CA THR A 36 -13.28 15.34 14.91
C THR A 36 -13.57 16.53 14.01
N GLY A 37 -14.83 16.80 13.69
CA GLY A 37 -15.23 17.79 12.68
C GLY A 37 -14.97 17.32 11.23
N LEU A 38 -14.43 16.13 11.02
CA LEU A 38 -14.16 15.56 9.70
C LEU A 38 -15.35 14.75 9.19
N THR A 39 -15.40 14.53 7.89
CA THR A 39 -16.35 13.62 7.26
C THR A 39 -15.65 12.34 6.81
N CYS A 40 -16.36 11.23 6.77
CA CYS A 40 -15.91 9.99 6.15
C CYS A 40 -17.01 9.38 5.28
N SER A 41 -16.60 8.56 4.32
CA SER A 41 -17.52 7.75 3.50
C SER A 41 -17.35 6.27 3.85
N VAL A 42 -18.46 5.56 3.98
CA VAL A 42 -18.47 4.16 4.42
C VAL A 42 -19.14 3.29 3.37
N GLY A 43 -18.46 2.23 2.98
CA GLY A 43 -19.02 1.14 2.19
C GLY A 43 -19.40 -0.03 3.10
N VAL A 44 -20.61 -0.53 2.94
CA VAL A 44 -21.12 -1.71 3.64
C VAL A 44 -21.30 -2.82 2.62
N SER A 45 -20.63 -3.94 2.81
CA SER A 45 -20.74 -5.08 1.90
C SER A 45 -20.40 -6.40 2.58
N PHE A 46 -20.46 -7.50 1.86
CA PHE A 46 -20.18 -8.86 2.31
C PHE A 46 -18.71 -9.27 2.14
N ASN A 47 -17.87 -8.41 1.55
CA ASN A 47 -16.44 -8.58 1.47
C ASN A 47 -15.69 -7.24 1.52
N LYS A 48 -14.38 -7.28 1.75
CA LYS A 48 -13.53 -6.10 1.91
C LYS A 48 -13.40 -5.29 0.63
N ILE A 49 -13.34 -5.94 -0.53
CA ILE A 49 -13.16 -5.30 -1.83
C ILE A 49 -14.35 -4.42 -2.17
N PHE A 50 -15.55 -4.95 -2.02
CA PHE A 50 -16.78 -4.18 -2.30
C PHE A 50 -17.11 -3.17 -1.21
N ALA A 51 -16.75 -3.43 0.05
CA ALA A 51 -16.83 -2.42 1.10
C ALA A 51 -15.94 -1.21 0.76
N LYS A 52 -14.70 -1.44 0.32
CA LYS A 52 -13.80 -0.36 -0.13
C LYS A 52 -14.36 0.37 -1.36
N LEU A 53 -14.81 -0.37 -2.37
CA LEU A 53 -15.44 0.22 -3.56
C LEU A 53 -16.66 1.08 -3.19
N GLY A 54 -17.52 0.59 -2.30
CA GLY A 54 -18.67 1.33 -1.80
C GLY A 54 -18.28 2.62 -1.08
N SER A 55 -17.19 2.63 -0.33
CA SER A 55 -16.70 3.84 0.34
C SER A 55 -16.24 4.93 -0.64
N ASP A 56 -15.78 4.53 -1.83
CA ASP A 56 -15.35 5.46 -2.88
C ASP A 56 -16.50 5.90 -3.83
N TYR A 57 -17.59 5.15 -3.87
CA TYR A 57 -18.65 5.28 -4.88
C TYR A 57 -19.42 6.60 -4.81
N LYS A 58 -19.72 7.10 -3.61
CA LYS A 58 -20.48 8.34 -3.38
C LYS A 58 -19.76 9.29 -2.43
N LYS A 59 -18.48 9.59 -2.67
CA LYS A 59 -17.75 10.60 -1.90
C LYS A 59 -18.23 12.01 -2.23
N PRO A 60 -18.20 12.97 -1.27
CA PRO A 60 -17.86 12.80 0.15
C PRO A 60 -19.06 12.46 1.02
N ASP A 61 -18.79 12.08 2.28
CA ASP A 61 -19.77 11.98 3.38
C ASP A 61 -21.01 11.15 3.05
N ALA A 62 -20.80 9.93 2.60
CA ALA A 62 -21.87 9.02 2.17
C ALA A 62 -21.73 7.61 2.73
N THR A 63 -22.86 6.92 2.84
CA THR A 63 -22.92 5.47 3.07
C THR A 63 -23.43 4.78 1.82
N THR A 64 -22.66 3.81 1.32
CA THR A 64 -23.06 2.97 0.17
C THR A 64 -23.15 1.52 0.63
N VAL A 65 -24.29 0.89 0.35
CA VAL A 65 -24.52 -0.54 0.64
C VAL A 65 -24.48 -1.32 -0.66
N LEU A 66 -23.62 -2.32 -0.72
CA LEU A 66 -23.53 -3.29 -1.82
C LEU A 66 -23.88 -4.68 -1.27
N SER A 67 -25.17 -5.02 -1.35
CA SER A 67 -25.70 -6.29 -0.83
C SER A 67 -25.44 -7.45 -1.79
N PRO A 68 -25.43 -8.71 -1.29
CA PRO A 68 -25.23 -9.90 -2.13
C PRO A 68 -26.24 -10.02 -3.29
N ASP A 69 -27.45 -9.46 -3.12
CA ASP A 69 -28.54 -9.63 -4.08
C ASP A 69 -28.46 -8.68 -5.29
N CYS A 70 -27.89 -7.46 -5.11
CA CYS A 70 -27.97 -6.42 -6.14
C CYS A 70 -26.63 -5.75 -6.48
N TRP A 71 -25.52 -6.17 -5.91
CA TRP A 71 -24.21 -5.53 -6.12
C TRP A 71 -23.78 -5.47 -7.60
N ARG A 72 -24.16 -6.47 -8.41
CA ARG A 72 -23.78 -6.53 -9.82
C ARG A 72 -24.32 -5.36 -10.63
N GLU A 73 -25.53 -4.94 -10.34
CA GLU A 73 -26.17 -3.80 -11.02
C GLU A 73 -25.39 -2.50 -10.82
N THR A 74 -24.78 -2.34 -9.64
CA THR A 74 -23.98 -1.16 -9.29
C THR A 74 -22.52 -1.31 -9.72
N VAL A 75 -21.90 -2.47 -9.50
CA VAL A 75 -20.46 -2.68 -9.65
C VAL A 75 -20.05 -2.97 -11.10
N PHE A 76 -20.81 -3.78 -11.83
CA PHE A 76 -20.43 -4.21 -13.17
C PHE A 76 -20.30 -3.05 -14.18
N PRO A 77 -21.15 -2.00 -14.16
CA PRO A 77 -21.01 -0.87 -15.07
C PRO A 77 -19.81 0.04 -14.75
N LEU A 78 -19.23 -0.07 -13.56
CA LEU A 78 -18.13 0.82 -13.16
C LEU A 78 -16.86 0.57 -13.99
N PRO A 79 -16.08 1.63 -14.24
CA PRO A 79 -14.77 1.49 -14.87
C PRO A 79 -13.91 0.49 -14.12
N VAL A 80 -13.13 -0.31 -14.83
CA VAL A 80 -12.25 -1.32 -14.23
C VAL A 80 -11.25 -0.70 -13.25
N SER A 81 -10.86 0.55 -13.47
CA SER A 81 -9.98 1.32 -12.56
C SER A 81 -10.59 1.62 -11.19
N SER A 82 -11.91 1.43 -11.03
CA SER A 82 -12.58 1.58 -9.72
C SER A 82 -12.36 0.38 -8.81
N LEU A 83 -11.92 -0.76 -9.37
CA LEU A 83 -11.64 -1.95 -8.57
C LEU A 83 -10.31 -1.80 -7.82
N LEU A 84 -10.29 -2.16 -6.56
CA LEU A 84 -9.07 -2.13 -5.74
C LEU A 84 -7.96 -2.94 -6.43
N PHE A 85 -6.74 -2.43 -6.40
CA PHE A 85 -5.54 -2.95 -7.06
C PHE A 85 -5.48 -2.80 -8.59
N VAL A 86 -6.49 -2.24 -9.23
CA VAL A 86 -6.40 -1.85 -10.65
C VAL A 86 -5.88 -0.42 -10.75
N GLY A 87 -4.55 -0.27 -10.71
CA GLY A 87 -3.88 1.01 -10.92
C GLY A 87 -3.82 1.39 -12.41
N LYS A 88 -3.23 2.56 -12.71
CA LYS A 88 -3.15 3.12 -14.07
C LYS A 88 -2.55 2.15 -15.10
N THR A 89 -1.48 1.44 -14.74
CA THR A 89 -0.82 0.48 -15.65
C THR A 89 -1.72 -0.72 -15.94
N ALA A 90 -2.31 -1.33 -14.90
CA ALA A 90 -3.23 -2.46 -15.07
C ALA A 90 -4.47 -2.05 -15.88
N SER A 91 -5.06 -0.90 -15.59
CA SER A 91 -6.19 -0.35 -16.34
C SER A 91 -5.84 -0.17 -17.82
N LYS A 92 -4.68 0.42 -18.14
CA LYS A 92 -4.23 0.59 -19.53
C LYS A 92 -4.06 -0.76 -20.25
N THR A 93 -3.48 -1.74 -19.59
CA THR A 93 -3.35 -3.10 -20.16
C THR A 93 -4.73 -3.72 -20.41
N LEU A 94 -5.63 -3.66 -19.44
CA LEU A 94 -6.99 -4.19 -19.58
C LEU A 94 -7.75 -3.54 -20.76
N HIS A 95 -7.66 -2.22 -20.91
CA HIS A 95 -8.25 -1.49 -22.06
C HIS A 95 -7.73 -1.98 -23.41
N GLN A 96 -6.45 -2.34 -23.52
CA GLN A 96 -5.88 -2.91 -24.77
C GLN A 96 -6.52 -4.25 -25.14
N TYR A 97 -7.10 -4.96 -24.17
CA TYR A 97 -7.83 -6.23 -24.37
C TYR A 97 -9.35 -6.03 -24.40
N GLY A 98 -9.84 -4.79 -24.49
CA GLY A 98 -11.26 -4.47 -24.54
C GLY A 98 -12.00 -4.64 -23.22
N ILE A 99 -11.26 -4.61 -22.09
CA ILE A 99 -11.81 -4.74 -20.74
C ILE A 99 -11.84 -3.35 -20.09
N ASP A 100 -12.98 -2.67 -20.18
CA ASP A 100 -13.17 -1.30 -19.71
C ASP A 100 -13.92 -1.24 -18.39
N THR A 101 -14.76 -2.24 -18.10
CA THR A 101 -15.62 -2.30 -16.92
C THR A 101 -15.29 -3.48 -16.01
N ILE A 102 -15.71 -3.37 -14.74
CA ILE A 102 -15.58 -4.49 -13.79
C ILE A 102 -16.39 -5.71 -14.26
N GLY A 103 -17.55 -5.50 -14.88
CA GLY A 103 -18.37 -6.59 -15.44
C GLY A 103 -17.66 -7.34 -16.56
N GLN A 104 -16.95 -6.64 -17.47
CA GLN A 104 -16.14 -7.27 -18.51
C GLN A 104 -14.95 -8.03 -17.91
N LEU A 105 -14.29 -7.47 -16.88
CA LEU A 105 -13.24 -8.17 -16.14
C LEU A 105 -13.76 -9.45 -15.49
N ALA A 106 -14.95 -9.40 -14.86
CA ALA A 106 -15.58 -10.56 -14.23
C ALA A 106 -15.94 -11.68 -15.22
N GLN A 107 -16.16 -11.34 -16.48
CA GLN A 107 -16.47 -12.29 -17.57
C GLN A 107 -15.25 -12.73 -18.37
N SER A 108 -14.09 -12.17 -18.09
CA SER A 108 -12.85 -12.49 -18.79
C SER A 108 -12.30 -13.87 -18.40
N SER A 109 -11.48 -14.45 -19.26
CA SER A 109 -10.81 -15.73 -18.96
C SER A 109 -9.80 -15.58 -17.83
N PRO A 110 -9.90 -16.35 -16.73
CA PRO A 110 -8.90 -16.34 -15.66
C PRO A 110 -7.50 -16.68 -16.17
N ALA A 111 -7.37 -17.61 -17.14
CA ALA A 111 -6.09 -17.98 -17.73
C ALA A 111 -5.42 -16.81 -18.47
N MET A 112 -6.19 -16.04 -19.24
CA MET A 112 -5.70 -14.84 -19.91
C MET A 112 -5.25 -13.78 -18.89
N LEU A 113 -6.03 -13.55 -17.86
CA LEU A 113 -5.68 -12.58 -16.80
C LEU A 113 -4.42 -13.01 -16.04
N GLN A 114 -4.25 -14.32 -15.82
CA GLN A 114 -3.03 -14.87 -15.20
C GLN A 114 -1.81 -14.70 -16.10
N GLU A 115 -1.95 -14.84 -17.41
CA GLU A 115 -0.87 -14.58 -18.37
C GLU A 115 -0.46 -13.10 -18.35
N LEU A 116 -1.41 -12.18 -18.30
CA LEU A 116 -1.17 -10.74 -18.31
C LEU A 116 -0.60 -10.19 -16.99
N PHE A 117 -1.05 -10.70 -15.85
CA PHE A 117 -0.79 -10.11 -14.53
C PHE A 117 -0.23 -11.11 -13.50
N GLY A 118 0.04 -12.36 -13.91
CA GLY A 118 0.49 -13.40 -12.98
C GLY A 118 -0.55 -13.69 -11.90
N LYS A 119 -0.10 -13.89 -10.68
CA LYS A 119 -0.98 -14.15 -9.52
C LYS A 119 -2.05 -13.06 -9.31
N MET A 120 -1.72 -11.82 -9.66
CA MET A 120 -2.66 -10.71 -9.53
C MET A 120 -3.85 -10.87 -10.50
N GLY A 121 -3.65 -11.46 -11.67
CA GLY A 121 -4.73 -11.71 -12.64
C GLY A 121 -5.85 -12.58 -12.08
N GLN A 122 -5.49 -13.67 -11.42
CA GLN A 122 -6.44 -14.53 -10.73
C GLN A 122 -7.18 -13.78 -9.61
N GLN A 123 -6.46 -12.98 -8.82
CA GLN A 123 -7.08 -12.19 -7.76
C GLN A 123 -8.04 -11.12 -8.31
N LEU A 124 -7.69 -10.45 -9.40
CA LEU A 124 -8.57 -9.45 -10.03
C LEU A 124 -9.86 -10.10 -10.55
N TYR A 125 -9.77 -11.31 -11.13
CA TYR A 125 -10.96 -12.08 -11.50
C TYR A 125 -11.85 -12.38 -10.30
N GLU A 126 -11.27 -12.88 -9.22
CA GLU A 126 -11.99 -13.19 -7.98
C GLU A 126 -12.63 -11.95 -7.37
N TYR A 127 -11.91 -10.82 -7.33
CA TYR A 127 -12.42 -9.55 -6.81
C TYR A 127 -13.57 -9.00 -7.66
N ALA A 128 -13.47 -9.04 -8.99
CA ALA A 128 -14.55 -8.61 -9.89
C ALA A 128 -15.80 -9.46 -9.75
N ASN A 129 -15.67 -10.72 -9.35
CA ASN A 129 -16.77 -11.66 -9.10
C ASN A 129 -17.27 -11.68 -7.65
N GLY A 130 -16.69 -10.87 -6.76
CA GLY A 130 -17.08 -10.83 -5.34
C GLY A 130 -16.67 -12.06 -4.53
N LEU A 131 -15.65 -12.81 -4.98
CA LEU A 131 -15.18 -14.06 -4.39
C LEU A 131 -14.05 -13.84 -3.36
N GLU A 132 -13.87 -12.63 -2.86
CA GLU A 132 -12.91 -12.35 -1.79
C GLU A 132 -13.50 -12.73 -0.44
N HIS A 133 -12.80 -13.60 0.30
CA HIS A 133 -13.25 -14.17 1.58
C HIS A 133 -12.25 -13.99 2.72
N ALA A 134 -11.13 -13.28 2.50
CA ALA A 134 -10.13 -13.11 3.55
C ALA A 134 -10.73 -12.31 4.72
N PRO A 135 -10.59 -12.78 5.97
CA PRO A 135 -11.17 -12.13 7.14
C PRO A 135 -10.54 -10.74 7.38
N VAL A 136 -11.27 -9.87 8.06
CA VAL A 136 -10.70 -8.67 8.64
C VAL A 136 -9.77 -9.08 9.77
N ARG A 137 -8.54 -8.56 9.77
CA ARG A 137 -7.57 -8.88 10.82
C ARG A 137 -8.04 -8.35 12.16
N PRO A 138 -7.95 -9.14 13.24
CA PRO A 138 -8.30 -8.68 14.58
C PRO A 138 -7.49 -7.44 15.00
N TYR A 139 -8.15 -6.55 15.74
CA TYR A 139 -7.47 -5.37 16.30
C TYR A 139 -6.32 -5.80 17.22
N GLY A 140 -5.16 -5.15 17.04
CA GLY A 140 -3.95 -5.48 17.80
C GLY A 140 -3.07 -6.56 17.19
N GLU A 141 -3.56 -7.37 16.25
CA GLU A 141 -2.73 -8.30 15.49
C GLU A 141 -1.87 -7.55 14.48
N ARG A 142 -0.55 -7.61 14.67
CA ARG A 142 0.42 -6.95 13.79
C ARG A 142 1.01 -7.93 12.78
N ALA A 143 1.05 -7.53 11.52
CA ALA A 143 1.82 -8.30 10.53
C ALA A 143 3.32 -8.24 10.87
N PRO A 144 4.08 -9.31 10.61
CA PRO A 144 5.52 -9.27 10.71
C PRO A 144 6.11 -8.11 9.90
N VAL A 145 7.06 -7.40 10.49
CA VAL A 145 7.77 -6.31 9.80
C VAL A 145 8.64 -6.90 8.69
N LYS A 146 8.36 -6.55 7.44
CA LYS A 146 9.08 -7.09 6.27
C LYS A 146 10.27 -6.23 5.87
N SER A 147 10.20 -4.93 6.13
CA SER A 147 11.27 -3.97 5.85
C SER A 147 11.12 -2.75 6.75
N VAL A 148 12.23 -2.04 6.98
CA VAL A 148 12.24 -0.77 7.71
C VAL A 148 12.90 0.27 6.83
N GLY A 149 12.16 1.31 6.45
CA GLY A 149 12.66 2.34 5.57
C GLY A 149 12.37 3.75 6.07
N ASN A 150 13.21 4.69 5.64
CA ASN A 150 13.00 6.12 5.82
C ASN A 150 13.48 6.89 4.58
N GLY A 151 12.75 7.91 4.18
CA GLY A 151 13.10 8.73 3.01
C GLY A 151 12.73 10.18 3.22
N THR A 152 13.43 11.07 2.51
CA THR A 152 13.21 12.51 2.57
C THR A 152 13.32 13.13 1.19
N THR A 153 12.36 13.97 0.85
CA THR A 153 12.47 14.93 -0.26
C THR A 153 13.14 16.19 0.26
N PHE A 154 14.20 16.61 -0.39
CA PHE A 154 15.02 17.74 0.08
C PHE A 154 14.40 19.07 -0.31
N SER A 155 14.68 20.12 0.49
CA SER A 155 14.26 21.49 0.20
C SER A 155 15.00 22.07 -1.00
N HIS A 156 16.21 21.59 -1.27
CA HIS A 156 17.03 21.86 -2.44
C HIS A 156 17.69 20.58 -2.91
N ASP A 157 17.92 20.46 -4.21
CA ASP A 157 18.49 19.26 -4.79
C ASP A 157 19.96 19.09 -4.39
N LEU A 158 20.36 17.85 -4.07
CA LEU A 158 21.75 17.54 -3.70
C LEU A 158 22.60 17.36 -4.95
N THR A 159 23.73 18.05 -5.02
CA THR A 159 24.65 18.06 -6.16
C THR A 159 26.08 17.70 -5.81
N CYS A 160 26.37 17.36 -4.56
CA CYS A 160 27.68 16.94 -4.08
C CYS A 160 27.58 15.74 -3.13
N TRP A 161 28.67 14.96 -3.06
CA TRP A 161 28.72 13.76 -2.22
C TRP A 161 28.72 14.05 -0.72
N GLU A 162 29.19 15.19 -0.29
CA GLU A 162 29.19 15.59 1.12
C GLU A 162 27.78 15.73 1.67
N ASP A 163 26.90 16.41 0.93
CA ASP A 163 25.50 16.55 1.31
C ASP A 163 24.76 15.22 1.25
N VAL A 164 25.04 14.40 0.24
CA VAL A 164 24.48 13.04 0.14
C VAL A 164 24.87 12.21 1.35
N LEU A 165 26.15 12.18 1.73
CA LEU A 165 26.64 11.43 2.89
C LEU A 165 25.96 11.90 4.19
N ARG A 166 25.82 13.22 4.37
CA ARG A 166 25.12 13.80 5.54
C ARG A 166 23.69 13.28 5.64
N HIS A 167 22.94 13.33 4.56
CA HIS A 167 21.55 12.90 4.54
C HIS A 167 21.39 11.38 4.65
N ILE A 168 22.23 10.61 3.99
CA ILE A 168 22.23 9.14 4.12
C ILE A 168 22.52 8.72 5.55
N THR A 169 23.45 9.40 6.23
CA THR A 169 23.76 9.13 7.64
C THR A 169 22.53 9.33 8.53
N ILE A 170 21.80 10.43 8.36
CA ILE A 170 20.58 10.73 9.13
C ILE A 170 19.48 9.69 8.84
N LEU A 171 19.27 9.34 7.57
CA LEU A 171 18.28 8.35 7.18
C LEU A 171 18.64 6.95 7.72
N SER A 172 19.91 6.57 7.65
CA SER A 172 20.40 5.29 8.16
C SER A 172 20.30 5.20 9.67
N ASP A 173 20.56 6.29 10.39
CA ASP A 173 20.38 6.33 11.85
C ASP A 173 18.91 6.12 12.24
N THR A 174 18.00 6.79 11.56
CA THR A 174 16.55 6.59 11.77
C THR A 174 16.13 5.14 11.52
N VAL A 175 16.63 4.51 10.46
CA VAL A 175 16.35 3.09 10.14
C VAL A 175 16.94 2.19 11.23
N ALA A 176 18.17 2.44 11.65
CA ALA A 176 18.85 1.68 12.68
C ALA A 176 18.14 1.76 14.04
N VAL A 177 17.66 2.94 14.42
CA VAL A 177 16.84 3.12 15.64
C VAL A 177 15.57 2.27 15.58
N ARG A 178 14.85 2.31 14.44
CA ARG A 178 13.62 1.52 14.26
C ARG A 178 13.89 0.01 14.26
N LEU A 179 14.98 -0.44 13.66
CA LEU A 179 15.40 -1.86 13.73
C LEU A 179 15.58 -2.30 15.19
N ARG A 180 16.32 -1.52 15.99
CA ARG A 180 16.52 -1.81 17.42
C ARG A 180 15.21 -1.80 18.21
N GLN A 181 14.31 -0.86 17.94
CA GLN A 181 12.99 -0.80 18.59
C GLN A 181 12.14 -2.04 18.33
N HIS A 182 12.32 -2.69 17.16
CA HIS A 182 11.65 -3.93 16.81
C HIS A 182 12.45 -5.19 17.18
N GLY A 183 13.65 -5.07 17.74
CA GLY A 183 14.54 -6.21 18.01
C GLY A 183 15.01 -6.91 16.74
N LEU A 184 15.15 -6.19 15.62
CA LEU A 184 15.44 -6.75 14.30
C LEU A 184 16.82 -6.35 13.80
N TYR A 185 17.39 -7.24 12.99
CA TYR A 185 18.59 -7.06 12.18
C TYR A 185 18.25 -7.16 10.71
N CYS A 186 19.02 -6.54 9.85
CA CYS A 186 18.90 -6.68 8.41
C CYS A 186 20.13 -7.33 7.80
N THR A 187 19.94 -8.09 6.73
CA THR A 187 21.01 -8.63 5.89
C THR A 187 21.00 -8.04 4.48
N GLY A 188 20.08 -7.14 4.19
CA GLY A 188 20.00 -6.42 2.92
C GLY A 188 19.74 -4.94 3.13
N VAL A 189 20.30 -4.11 2.25
CA VAL A 189 20.08 -2.67 2.21
C VAL A 189 19.70 -2.23 0.81
N GLN A 190 18.72 -1.34 0.73
CA GLN A 190 18.26 -0.73 -0.51
C GLN A 190 18.34 0.79 -0.41
N VAL A 191 18.76 1.42 -1.48
CA VAL A 191 18.63 2.87 -1.67
C VAL A 191 17.75 3.17 -2.87
N MET A 192 16.83 4.11 -2.71
CA MET A 192 16.05 4.69 -3.79
C MET A 192 16.48 6.13 -4.01
N ILE A 193 16.72 6.47 -5.26
CA ILE A 193 17.17 7.80 -5.70
C ILE A 193 16.12 8.36 -6.64
N ARG A 194 15.66 9.59 -6.41
CA ARG A 194 14.78 10.31 -7.31
C ARG A 194 15.40 11.64 -7.71
N ASP A 195 15.43 11.90 -9.00
CA ASP A 195 15.91 13.17 -9.56
C ASP A 195 14.78 14.24 -9.64
N PRO A 196 15.11 15.50 -9.99
CA PRO A 196 14.11 16.57 -10.13
C PRO A 196 13.06 16.34 -11.23
N SER A 197 13.34 15.48 -12.22
CA SER A 197 12.38 15.08 -13.25
C SER A 197 11.42 13.97 -12.78
N PHE A 198 11.50 13.59 -11.48
CA PHE A 198 10.77 12.48 -10.85
C PHE A 198 11.13 11.08 -11.36
N ARG A 199 12.21 10.96 -12.12
CA ARG A 199 12.77 9.66 -12.48
C ARG A 199 13.34 9.01 -11.23
N THR A 200 12.97 7.76 -11.00
CA THR A 200 13.38 7.00 -9.81
C THR A 200 14.18 5.78 -10.23
N ILE A 201 15.31 5.57 -9.57
CA ILE A 201 16.06 4.31 -9.62
C ILE A 201 16.19 3.72 -8.23
N THR A 202 16.24 2.40 -8.16
CA THR A 202 16.40 1.65 -6.91
C THR A 202 17.56 0.68 -7.06
N ARG A 203 18.42 0.60 -6.04
CA ARG A 203 19.54 -0.33 -5.97
C ARG A 203 19.55 -0.99 -4.61
N GLN A 204 19.94 -2.26 -4.57
CA GLN A 204 20.04 -3.01 -3.33
C GLN A 204 21.24 -3.94 -3.34
N LYS A 205 21.72 -4.29 -2.16
CA LYS A 205 22.79 -5.28 -1.98
C LYS A 205 22.55 -6.11 -0.72
N GLN A 206 23.08 -7.31 -0.74
CA GLN A 206 23.20 -8.16 0.45
C GLN A 206 24.41 -7.71 1.26
N LEU A 207 24.27 -7.69 2.57
CA LEU A 207 25.36 -7.43 3.51
C LEU A 207 26.09 -8.73 3.85
N PRO A 208 27.39 -8.67 4.18
CA PRO A 208 28.17 -9.86 4.53
C PRO A 208 27.74 -10.47 5.89
N HIS A 209 27.14 -9.68 6.75
CA HIS A 209 26.63 -10.08 8.06
C HIS A 209 25.37 -9.31 8.42
N SER A 210 24.58 -9.84 9.33
CA SER A 210 23.38 -9.16 9.85
C SER A 210 23.80 -7.97 10.72
N THR A 211 23.08 -6.85 10.58
CA THR A 211 23.37 -5.63 11.32
C THR A 211 22.12 -4.81 11.64
N HIS A 212 22.21 -4.01 12.69
CA HIS A 212 21.29 -2.91 12.98
C HIS A 212 22.05 -1.59 13.21
N LEU A 213 23.31 -1.54 12.80
CA LEU A 213 24.19 -0.39 13.02
C LEU A 213 24.07 0.61 11.87
N ALA A 214 23.84 1.87 12.20
CA ALA A 214 23.71 2.95 11.22
C ALA A 214 24.94 3.07 10.32
N ARG A 215 26.15 2.89 10.86
CA ARG A 215 27.40 2.97 10.10
C ARG A 215 27.47 1.95 8.96
N ASP A 216 27.01 0.70 9.21
CA ASP A 216 27.06 -0.38 8.23
C ASP A 216 26.04 -0.14 7.12
N ILE A 217 24.83 0.33 7.50
CA ILE A 217 23.78 0.74 6.57
C ILE A 217 24.23 1.92 5.72
N THR A 218 24.84 2.96 6.36
CA THR A 218 25.38 4.13 5.64
C THR A 218 26.45 3.72 4.64
N ALA A 219 27.41 2.89 5.05
CA ALA A 219 28.49 2.42 4.16
C ALA A 219 27.93 1.69 2.94
N ALA A 220 26.99 0.75 3.15
CA ALA A 220 26.36 0.01 2.06
C ALA A 220 25.54 0.91 1.13
N CYS A 221 24.83 1.90 1.66
CA CYS A 221 24.10 2.88 0.86
C CYS A 221 25.03 3.74 0.01
N MET A 222 26.14 4.21 0.58
CA MET A 222 27.11 5.03 -0.15
C MET A 222 27.79 4.23 -1.28
N GLU A 223 28.13 2.96 -1.07
CA GLU A 223 28.64 2.10 -2.15
C GLU A 223 27.63 1.96 -3.29
N LEU A 224 26.35 1.74 -2.98
CA LEU A 224 25.28 1.66 -3.98
C LEU A 224 25.12 2.99 -4.75
N LEU A 225 25.18 4.12 -4.05
CA LEU A 225 25.08 5.45 -4.64
C LEU A 225 26.26 5.74 -5.56
N HIS A 226 27.50 5.51 -5.12
CA HIS A 226 28.69 5.72 -5.95
C HIS A 226 28.72 4.85 -7.19
N SER A 227 28.19 3.63 -7.12
CA SER A 227 28.16 2.71 -8.27
C SER A 227 27.02 3.00 -9.28
N SER A 228 25.99 3.77 -8.89
CA SER A 228 24.77 3.92 -9.69
C SER A 228 24.36 5.36 -10.00
N TRP A 229 25.08 6.34 -9.44
CA TRP A 229 24.78 7.76 -9.63
C TRP A 229 26.05 8.57 -9.90
N GLN A 230 25.93 9.55 -10.79
CA GLN A 230 27.06 10.43 -11.15
C GLN A 230 26.75 11.87 -10.76
N MET A 231 27.61 12.44 -9.90
CA MET A 231 27.55 13.87 -9.63
C MET A 231 28.12 14.68 -10.80
N PRO A 232 27.61 15.88 -11.05
CA PRO A 232 26.66 16.66 -10.25
C PRO A 232 25.19 16.47 -10.63
N HIS A 233 24.81 15.32 -11.23
CA HIS A 233 23.39 15.08 -11.52
C HIS A 233 22.57 15.17 -10.22
N PRO A 234 21.57 16.08 -10.17
CA PRO A 234 20.93 16.42 -8.91
C PRO A 234 20.05 15.31 -8.34
N ILE A 235 20.02 15.17 -7.03
CA ILE A 235 19.17 14.25 -6.28
C ILE A 235 18.13 15.04 -5.50
N ARG A 236 16.85 14.80 -5.80
CA ARG A 236 15.73 15.45 -5.13
C ARG A 236 15.24 14.70 -3.89
N MET A 237 15.34 13.37 -3.89
CA MET A 237 14.87 12.51 -2.81
C MET A 237 15.74 11.28 -2.66
N LEU A 238 16.00 10.90 -1.43
CA LEU A 238 16.65 9.63 -1.07
C LEU A 238 15.77 8.85 -0.10
N THR A 239 15.77 7.53 -0.26
CA THR A 239 15.17 6.59 0.71
C THR A 239 16.16 5.48 1.01
N VAL A 240 16.35 5.20 2.28
CA VAL A 240 17.13 4.05 2.80
C VAL A 240 16.16 3.02 3.34
N THR A 241 16.33 1.76 2.96
CA THR A 241 15.48 0.66 3.42
C THR A 241 16.32 -0.55 3.82
N ALA A 242 16.11 -1.02 5.04
CA ALA A 242 16.64 -2.29 5.54
C ALA A 242 15.71 -3.43 5.11
N LEU A 243 16.29 -4.47 4.53
CA LEU A 243 15.61 -5.63 3.95
C LEU A 243 16.08 -6.93 4.61
N ASN A 244 15.33 -8.01 4.36
CA ASN A 244 15.64 -9.35 4.86
C ASN A 244 15.84 -9.33 6.38
N LEU A 245 14.78 -8.92 7.07
CA LEU A 245 14.79 -8.71 8.51
C LEU A 245 14.66 -10.04 9.26
N ALA A 246 15.46 -10.21 10.31
CA ALA A 246 15.40 -11.34 11.24
C ALA A 246 15.61 -10.86 12.69
N PRO A 247 15.10 -11.58 13.70
CA PRO A 247 15.47 -11.38 15.09
C PRO A 247 16.99 -11.59 15.33
N ALA A 248 17.49 -11.10 16.45
CA ALA A 248 18.91 -11.19 16.82
C ALA A 248 19.47 -12.62 16.93
N ASP A 249 18.61 -13.60 17.21
CA ASP A 249 18.97 -14.99 17.55
C ASP A 249 18.81 -15.97 16.36
N GLN A 250 18.78 -15.49 15.12
CA GLN A 250 18.71 -16.32 13.90
C GLN A 250 19.87 -16.05 12.93
#